data_fbe30188988f8c34be6feadd8dcef409
#
_entry.id   fbe30188988f8c34be6feadd8dcef409
#
_cell.length_a   1.000
_cell.length_b   1.000
_cell.length_c   1.000
_cell.angle_alpha   90.00
_cell.angle_beta   90.00
_cell.angle_gamma   90.00
#
_symmetry.space_group_name_H-M   'P 1'
#
loop_
_entity.id
_entity.type
_entity.pdbx_description
1 polymer ?
#
loop_
_entity_poly.entity_id
_entity_poly.type
_entity_poly.pdbx_seq_one_letter_code
_entity_poly.pdbx_strand_id
1 'polypeptide(L)'
;MELKTCNILGLDILVTDMEKTVNLIEQNIEQLRGKYICVGNVHTTVMAHDDPQYHTVQADAAFVLPDGGPLSGYSRKHGFPEAERVTGPDLMLALFARDNGLKHYFYGSSEETLALLKEKLAEKYPHLQIAGMVSPPFRELSEAEDKEMVDQINASGADIIWVGLGAPKQEKWMYAHKNHVNGVMIGVGAVSYTHLT
;
A
#
# COMPACT_ATOMS: atom_id res chain seq x y z
N MET A 1 -12.38 8.59 -12.11
CA MET A 1 -12.12 7.13 -12.16
C MET A 1 -13.33 6.44 -11.52
N GLU A 2 -14.10 5.70 -12.30
CA GLU A 2 -15.23 4.93 -11.80
C GLU A 2 -14.71 3.55 -11.35
N LEU A 3 -14.82 3.26 -10.04
CA LEU A 3 -14.34 2.02 -9.44
C LEU A 3 -15.53 1.12 -9.09
N LYS A 4 -15.48 -0.13 -9.52
CA LYS A 4 -16.46 -1.14 -9.13
C LYS A 4 -16.08 -1.70 -7.77
N THR A 5 -16.97 -1.60 -6.81
CA THR A 5 -16.73 -2.03 -5.42
C THR A 5 -17.83 -2.96 -4.92
N CYS A 6 -17.48 -3.76 -3.92
CA CYS A 6 -18.40 -4.57 -3.13
C CYS A 6 -18.38 -4.07 -1.68
N ASN A 7 -19.53 -3.66 -1.14
CA ASN A 7 -19.60 -3.23 0.24
C ASN A 7 -19.52 -4.44 1.19
N ILE A 8 -18.53 -4.42 2.08
CA ILE A 8 -18.32 -5.45 3.10
C ILE A 8 -18.19 -4.77 4.46
N LEU A 9 -19.16 -4.97 5.33
CA LEU A 9 -19.23 -4.38 6.68
C LEU A 9 -19.08 -2.85 6.68
N GLY A 10 -19.62 -2.17 5.67
CA GLY A 10 -19.55 -0.71 5.54
C GLY A 10 -18.37 -0.18 4.74
N LEU A 11 -17.37 -1.00 4.40
CA LEU A 11 -16.26 -0.62 3.55
C LEU A 11 -16.48 -1.04 2.09
N ASP A 12 -16.15 -0.16 1.18
CA ASP A 12 -16.17 -0.41 -0.26
C ASP A 12 -14.85 -1.05 -0.71
N ILE A 13 -14.87 -2.37 -0.84
CA ILE A 13 -13.71 -3.16 -1.29
C ILE A 13 -13.68 -3.22 -2.82
N LEU A 14 -12.54 -2.93 -3.41
CA LEU A 14 -12.38 -2.91 -4.87
C LEU A 14 -12.62 -4.31 -5.47
N VAL A 15 -13.47 -4.38 -6.49
CA VAL A 15 -13.67 -5.58 -7.31
C VAL A 15 -12.63 -5.58 -8.42
N THR A 16 -11.62 -6.40 -8.28
CA THR A 16 -10.43 -6.37 -9.14
C THR A 16 -9.75 -7.74 -9.21
N ASP A 17 -8.74 -7.82 -10.04
CA ASP A 17 -7.70 -8.84 -10.07
C ASP A 17 -6.31 -8.17 -10.06
N MET A 18 -5.23 -8.95 -10.05
CA MET A 18 -3.87 -8.41 -9.97
C MET A 18 -3.53 -7.54 -11.19
N GLU A 19 -3.82 -8.01 -12.37
CA GLU A 19 -3.49 -7.30 -13.62
C GLU A 19 -4.25 -5.97 -13.73
N LYS A 20 -5.54 -5.98 -13.41
CA LYS A 20 -6.35 -4.75 -13.36
C LYS A 20 -5.84 -3.77 -12.32
N THR A 21 -5.42 -4.27 -11.14
CA THR A 21 -4.88 -3.43 -10.08
C THR A 21 -3.59 -2.75 -10.50
N VAL A 22 -2.65 -3.50 -11.10
CA VAL A 22 -1.39 -2.96 -11.61
C VAL A 22 -1.67 -1.88 -12.67
N ASN A 23 -2.50 -2.20 -13.67
CA ASN A 23 -2.86 -1.25 -14.73
C ASN A 23 -3.59 -0.02 -14.18
N LEU A 24 -4.45 -0.18 -13.17
CA LEU A 24 -5.15 0.92 -12.51
C LEU A 24 -4.15 1.89 -11.86
N ILE A 25 -3.15 1.37 -11.15
CA ILE A 25 -2.12 2.18 -10.49
C ILE A 25 -1.26 2.90 -11.55
N GLU A 26 -0.73 2.16 -12.52
CA GLU A 26 0.16 2.72 -13.55
C GLU A 26 -0.51 3.82 -14.39
N GLN A 27 -1.73 3.56 -14.86
CA GLN A 27 -2.45 4.51 -15.74
C GLN A 27 -2.95 5.74 -14.99
N ASN A 28 -3.07 5.68 -13.66
CA ASN A 28 -3.60 6.77 -12.84
C ASN A 28 -2.58 7.30 -11.83
N ILE A 29 -1.30 7.04 -12.01
CA ILE A 29 -0.27 7.39 -11.03
C ILE A 29 -0.31 8.87 -10.66
N GLU A 30 -0.47 9.77 -11.64
CA GLU A 30 -0.57 11.21 -11.39
C GLU A 30 -1.82 11.61 -10.61
N GLN A 31 -2.95 10.94 -10.82
CA GLN A 31 -4.21 11.18 -10.08
C GLN A 31 -4.17 10.60 -8.66
N LEU A 32 -3.29 9.63 -8.43
CA LEU A 32 -3.08 8.96 -7.15
C LEU A 32 -2.04 9.67 -6.28
N ARG A 33 -1.26 10.60 -6.81
CA ARG A 33 -0.29 11.40 -6.04
C ARG A 33 -0.97 12.06 -4.84
N GLY A 34 -0.32 11.98 -3.70
CA GLY A 34 -0.84 12.49 -2.44
C GLY A 34 -1.96 11.67 -1.81
N LYS A 35 -2.36 10.56 -2.44
CA LYS A 35 -3.38 9.64 -1.91
C LYS A 35 -2.73 8.37 -1.38
N TYR A 36 -3.56 7.52 -0.78
CA TYR A 36 -3.11 6.21 -0.30
C TYR A 36 -4.08 5.10 -0.70
N ILE A 37 -3.55 3.89 -0.71
CA ILE A 37 -4.25 2.65 -1.03
C ILE A 37 -4.09 1.72 0.17
N CYS A 38 -5.21 1.19 0.67
CA CYS A 38 -5.21 0.19 1.72
C CYS A 38 -5.26 -1.22 1.11
N VAL A 39 -4.51 -2.14 1.69
CA VAL A 39 -4.57 -3.57 1.37
C VAL A 39 -5.28 -4.25 2.54
N GLY A 40 -6.62 -4.35 2.41
CA GLY A 40 -7.51 -4.75 3.48
C GLY A 40 -7.73 -6.27 3.53
N ASN A 41 -7.74 -6.82 4.72
CA ASN A 41 -8.10 -8.20 5.01
C ASN A 41 -9.27 -8.28 6.01
N VAL A 42 -9.68 -9.49 6.37
CA VAL A 42 -10.81 -9.68 7.31
C VAL A 42 -10.58 -8.95 8.63
N HIS A 43 -9.36 -9.01 9.18
CA HIS A 43 -9.04 -8.38 10.45
C HIS A 43 -9.22 -6.85 10.38
N THR A 44 -8.64 -6.21 9.36
CA THR A 44 -8.75 -4.75 9.18
C THR A 44 -10.18 -4.31 8.83
N THR A 45 -10.95 -5.15 8.11
CA THR A 45 -12.36 -4.88 7.78
C THR A 45 -13.24 -4.95 9.02
N VAL A 46 -13.05 -5.96 9.89
CA VAL A 46 -13.76 -6.06 11.17
C VAL A 46 -13.35 -4.91 12.11
N MET A 47 -12.07 -4.61 12.20
CA MET A 47 -11.59 -3.47 13.00
C MET A 47 -12.25 -2.14 12.55
N ALA A 48 -12.38 -1.91 11.24
CA ALA A 48 -13.05 -0.74 10.71
C ALA A 48 -14.58 -0.75 11.00
N HIS A 49 -15.21 -1.91 11.04
CA HIS A 49 -16.60 -2.04 11.44
C HIS A 49 -16.82 -1.65 12.91
N ASP A 50 -15.89 -2.03 13.78
CA ASP A 50 -15.99 -1.84 15.23
C ASP A 50 -15.49 -0.44 15.69
N ASP A 51 -14.57 0.20 14.94
CA ASP A 51 -14.00 1.51 15.24
C ASP A 51 -14.35 2.54 14.15
N PRO A 52 -15.27 3.49 14.41
CA PRO A 52 -15.63 4.54 13.45
C PRO A 52 -14.46 5.43 13.00
N GLN A 53 -13.46 5.64 13.85
CA GLN A 53 -12.28 6.43 13.48
C GLN A 53 -11.43 5.66 12.47
N TYR A 54 -11.20 4.37 12.72
CA TYR A 54 -10.48 3.54 11.79
C TYR A 54 -11.27 3.27 10.51
N HIS A 55 -12.61 3.21 10.60
CA HIS A 55 -13.47 3.19 9.41
C HIS A 55 -13.20 4.39 8.51
N THR A 56 -13.17 5.60 9.08
CA THR A 56 -12.89 6.82 8.33
C THR A 56 -11.53 6.73 7.61
N VAL A 57 -10.51 6.22 8.29
CA VAL A 57 -9.17 6.01 7.71
C VAL A 57 -9.21 5.05 6.51
N GLN A 58 -9.96 3.96 6.60
CA GLN A 58 -10.08 2.99 5.50
C GLN A 58 -10.93 3.53 4.35
N ALA A 59 -12.06 4.18 4.67
CA ALA A 59 -13.01 4.69 3.68
C ALA A 59 -12.48 5.89 2.88
N ASP A 60 -11.55 6.66 3.43
CA ASP A 60 -10.92 7.81 2.76
C ASP A 60 -9.78 7.41 1.81
N ALA A 61 -9.35 6.15 1.80
CA ALA A 61 -8.37 5.64 0.86
C ALA A 61 -8.85 5.80 -0.61
N ALA A 62 -7.94 5.96 -1.54
CA ALA A 62 -8.27 6.00 -2.97
C ALA A 62 -9.05 4.74 -3.38
N PHE A 63 -8.68 3.61 -2.82
CA PHE A 63 -9.43 2.35 -2.83
C PHE A 63 -8.83 1.37 -1.82
N VAL A 64 -9.63 0.35 -1.46
CA VAL A 64 -9.22 -0.75 -0.57
C VAL A 64 -9.13 -2.03 -1.39
N LEU A 65 -7.95 -2.64 -1.43
CA LEU A 65 -7.69 -3.89 -2.15
C LEU A 65 -8.10 -5.10 -1.31
N PRO A 66 -8.64 -6.17 -1.92
CA PRO A 66 -9.03 -7.39 -1.22
C PRO A 66 -7.82 -8.30 -0.93
N ASP A 67 -7.17 -8.13 0.22
CA ASP A 67 -6.14 -9.06 0.68
C ASP A 67 -6.79 -10.24 1.43
N GLY A 68 -6.65 -11.37 0.87
CA GLY A 68 -7.18 -12.60 1.43
C GLY A 68 -8.44 -13.15 0.76
N GLY A 69 -8.50 -14.47 0.70
CA GLY A 69 -9.58 -15.23 0.07
C GLY A 69 -10.99 -14.90 0.55
N PRO A 70 -11.23 -14.61 1.86
CA PRO A 70 -12.57 -14.31 2.35
C PRO A 70 -13.19 -13.07 1.73
N LEU A 71 -12.46 -11.96 1.54
CA LEU A 71 -13.03 -10.74 0.96
C LEU A 71 -13.41 -10.94 -0.52
N SER A 72 -12.49 -11.46 -1.33
CA SER A 72 -12.78 -11.77 -2.73
C SER A 72 -13.84 -12.87 -2.87
N GLY A 73 -13.85 -13.84 -1.96
CA GLY A 73 -14.88 -14.89 -1.90
C GLY A 73 -16.26 -14.35 -1.56
N TYR A 74 -16.35 -13.38 -0.66
CA TYR A 74 -17.59 -12.68 -0.36
C TYR A 74 -18.09 -11.92 -1.59
N SER A 75 -17.23 -11.13 -2.23
CA SER A 75 -17.57 -10.38 -3.44
C SER A 75 -18.10 -11.29 -4.54
N ARG A 76 -17.44 -12.44 -4.81
CA ARG A 76 -17.92 -13.42 -5.81
C ARG A 76 -19.33 -13.93 -5.50
N LYS A 77 -19.65 -14.21 -4.24
CA LYS A 77 -20.98 -14.67 -3.81
C LYS A 77 -22.05 -13.59 -3.91
N HIS A 78 -21.65 -12.31 -3.95
CA HIS A 78 -22.57 -11.16 -3.98
C HIS A 78 -22.60 -10.46 -5.35
N GLY A 79 -22.39 -11.22 -6.43
CA GLY A 79 -22.61 -10.73 -7.80
C GLY A 79 -21.37 -10.21 -8.52
N PHE A 80 -20.18 -10.46 -8.00
CA PHE A 80 -18.91 -10.05 -8.62
C PHE A 80 -18.00 -11.26 -8.90
N PRO A 81 -18.36 -12.13 -9.85
CA PRO A 81 -17.63 -13.39 -10.10
C PRO A 81 -16.15 -13.17 -10.47
N GLU A 82 -15.82 -11.99 -10.99
CA GLU A 82 -14.46 -11.58 -11.39
C GLU A 82 -13.56 -11.12 -10.23
N ALA A 83 -14.09 -11.03 -9.00
CA ALA A 83 -13.29 -10.56 -7.86
C ALA A 83 -12.21 -11.59 -7.47
N GLU A 84 -10.96 -11.16 -7.46
CA GLU A 84 -9.81 -11.95 -7.06
C GLU A 84 -9.08 -11.34 -5.86
N ARG A 85 -8.20 -12.11 -5.26
CA ARG A 85 -7.35 -11.68 -4.16
C ARG A 85 -6.16 -10.87 -4.71
N VAL A 86 -5.89 -9.73 -4.07
CA VAL A 86 -4.69 -8.92 -4.33
C VAL A 86 -3.96 -8.70 -3.01
N THR A 87 -2.84 -9.36 -2.81
CA THR A 87 -2.01 -9.21 -1.60
C THR A 87 -0.97 -8.12 -1.77
N GLY A 88 -0.52 -7.54 -0.64
CA GLY A 88 0.55 -6.55 -0.66
C GLY A 88 1.84 -7.06 -1.32
N PRO A 89 2.41 -8.19 -0.89
CA PRO A 89 3.63 -8.76 -1.48
C PRO A 89 3.49 -9.08 -2.97
N ASP A 90 2.37 -9.69 -3.38
CA ASP A 90 2.16 -10.04 -4.78
C ASP A 90 2.01 -8.79 -5.66
N LEU A 91 1.35 -7.74 -5.15
CA LEU A 91 1.24 -6.44 -5.84
C LEU A 91 2.61 -5.77 -6.01
N MET A 92 3.45 -5.81 -4.97
CA MET A 92 4.83 -5.32 -5.06
C MET A 92 5.59 -6.04 -6.18
N LEU A 93 5.59 -7.37 -6.19
CA LEU A 93 6.27 -8.18 -7.21
C LEU A 93 5.73 -7.90 -8.62
N ALA A 94 4.41 -7.77 -8.77
CA ALA A 94 3.78 -7.49 -10.04
C ALA A 94 4.18 -6.11 -10.60
N LEU A 95 4.26 -5.08 -9.74
CA LEU A 95 4.72 -3.75 -10.14
C LEU A 95 6.24 -3.70 -10.39
N PHE A 96 7.05 -4.44 -9.62
CA PHE A 96 8.51 -4.52 -9.84
C PHE A 96 8.87 -5.21 -11.15
N ALA A 97 8.05 -6.15 -11.61
CA ALA A 97 8.26 -6.82 -12.88
C ALA A 97 7.99 -5.91 -14.10
N ARG A 98 7.35 -4.74 -13.89
CA ARG A 98 7.08 -3.78 -14.96
C ARG A 98 8.30 -2.86 -15.17
N ASP A 99 8.73 -2.72 -16.40
CA ASP A 99 9.73 -1.70 -16.81
C ASP A 99 8.99 -0.41 -17.20
N ASN A 100 8.41 0.25 -16.19
CA ASN A 100 7.55 1.42 -16.34
C ASN A 100 8.22 2.74 -15.94
N GLY A 101 9.46 2.67 -15.44
CA GLY A 101 10.25 3.83 -14.99
C GLY A 101 9.77 4.46 -13.68
N LEU A 102 8.78 3.87 -12.98
CA LEU A 102 8.31 4.37 -11.69
C LEU A 102 9.38 4.21 -10.62
N LYS A 103 9.48 5.22 -9.76
CA LYS A 103 10.42 5.26 -8.63
C LYS A 103 9.73 4.78 -7.36
N HIS A 104 10.34 3.82 -6.71
CA HIS A 104 9.82 3.16 -5.51
C HIS A 104 10.57 3.59 -4.26
N TYR A 105 9.84 3.91 -3.20
CA TYR A 105 10.37 4.21 -1.87
C TYR A 105 9.82 3.18 -0.87
N PHE A 106 10.65 2.73 0.06
CA PHE A 106 10.28 1.74 1.08
C PHE A 106 10.36 2.39 2.46
N TYR A 107 9.23 2.42 3.15
CA TYR A 107 9.08 3.02 4.47
C TYR A 107 8.57 1.99 5.47
N GLY A 108 9.41 1.57 6.39
CA GLY A 108 9.06 0.56 7.40
C GLY A 108 10.07 -0.58 7.49
N SER A 109 9.75 -1.59 8.32
CA SER A 109 10.61 -2.74 8.62
C SER A 109 11.89 -2.37 9.39
N SER A 110 12.85 -3.30 9.52
CA SER A 110 14.16 -3.05 10.12
C SER A 110 15.20 -2.71 9.06
N GLU A 111 16.27 -2.03 9.46
CA GLU A 111 17.40 -1.73 8.57
C GLU A 111 18.00 -2.99 7.95
N GLU A 112 18.11 -4.07 8.73
CA GLU A 112 18.60 -5.36 8.28
C GLU A 112 17.72 -5.96 7.17
N THR A 113 16.38 -5.92 7.35
CA THR A 113 15.42 -6.38 6.34
C THR A 113 15.50 -5.53 5.08
N LEU A 114 15.62 -4.20 5.22
CA LEU A 114 15.75 -3.31 4.07
C LEU A 114 17.04 -3.54 3.29
N ALA A 115 18.15 -3.84 3.97
CA ALA A 115 19.41 -4.17 3.33
C ALA A 115 19.30 -5.46 2.48
N LEU A 116 18.73 -6.52 3.05
CA LEU A 116 18.46 -7.77 2.33
C LEU A 116 17.50 -7.55 1.15
N LEU A 117 16.44 -6.78 1.36
CA LEU A 117 15.48 -6.44 0.31
C LEU A 117 16.18 -5.75 -0.86
N LYS A 118 17.05 -4.78 -0.58
CA LYS A 118 17.80 -4.04 -1.58
C LYS A 118 18.67 -4.96 -2.44
N GLU A 119 19.37 -5.91 -1.82
CA GLU A 119 20.19 -6.88 -2.53
C GLU A 119 19.34 -7.77 -3.45
N LYS A 120 18.24 -8.32 -2.92
CA LYS A 120 17.34 -9.19 -3.68
C LYS A 120 16.64 -8.47 -4.84
N LEU A 121 16.23 -7.23 -4.62
CA LEU A 121 15.62 -6.43 -5.68
C LEU A 121 16.64 -6.09 -6.78
N ALA A 122 17.88 -5.76 -6.44
CA ALA A 122 18.93 -5.50 -7.41
C ALA A 122 19.27 -6.74 -8.25
N GLU A 123 19.24 -7.93 -7.64
CA GLU A 123 19.47 -9.20 -8.33
C GLU A 123 18.30 -9.54 -9.28
N LYS A 124 17.06 -9.45 -8.79
CA LYS A 124 15.88 -9.94 -9.50
C LYS A 124 15.26 -8.93 -10.46
N TYR A 125 15.35 -7.64 -10.13
CA TYR A 125 14.76 -6.53 -10.88
C TYR A 125 15.78 -5.41 -11.11
N PRO A 126 16.81 -5.62 -11.95
CA PRO A 126 17.89 -4.65 -12.15
C PRO A 126 17.43 -3.33 -12.77
N HIS A 127 16.25 -3.28 -13.39
CA HIS A 127 15.62 -2.07 -13.96
C HIS A 127 14.86 -1.25 -12.91
N LEU A 128 14.58 -1.83 -11.72
CA LEU A 128 13.77 -1.18 -10.69
C LEU A 128 14.45 0.08 -10.15
N GLN A 129 13.76 1.19 -10.20
CA GLN A 129 14.24 2.45 -9.65
C GLN A 129 13.88 2.57 -8.17
N ILE A 130 14.85 2.34 -7.29
CA ILE A 130 14.69 2.50 -5.85
C ILE A 130 15.13 3.92 -5.48
N ALA A 131 14.15 4.78 -5.15
CA ALA A 131 14.37 6.18 -4.77
C ALA A 131 14.85 6.33 -3.32
N GLY A 132 14.54 5.37 -2.45
CA GLY A 132 14.98 5.36 -1.07
C GLY A 132 14.40 4.22 -0.25
N MET A 133 15.01 3.97 0.89
CA MET A 133 14.58 2.98 1.88
C MET A 133 14.86 3.52 3.28
N VAL A 134 13.87 3.54 4.16
CA VAL A 134 14.00 4.03 5.53
C VAL A 134 13.29 3.13 6.52
N SER A 135 14.00 2.77 7.59
CA SER A 135 13.47 2.13 8.77
C SER A 135 13.17 3.21 9.83
N PRO A 136 11.91 3.60 10.05
CA PRO A 136 11.60 4.53 11.11
C PRO A 136 11.82 3.89 12.49
N PRO A 137 12.16 4.67 13.53
CA PRO A 137 12.28 4.12 14.88
C PRO A 137 11.01 3.41 15.34
N PHE A 138 11.16 2.35 16.15
CA PHE A 138 10.03 1.60 16.73
C PHE A 138 9.38 2.33 17.92
N ARG A 139 9.29 3.64 17.85
CA ARG A 139 8.59 4.52 18.79
C ARG A 139 7.78 5.56 18.04
N GLU A 140 6.99 6.32 18.74
CA GLU A 140 6.37 7.51 18.14
C GLU A 140 7.44 8.52 17.76
N LEU A 141 7.30 9.11 16.59
CA LEU A 141 8.15 10.21 16.13
C LEU A 141 7.64 11.52 16.74
N SER A 142 8.56 12.43 17.04
CA SER A 142 8.17 13.81 17.27
C SER A 142 7.69 14.45 15.96
N GLU A 143 6.94 15.55 16.04
CA GLU A 143 6.48 16.28 14.86
C GLU A 143 7.62 16.69 13.91
N ALA A 144 8.78 17.05 14.49
CA ALA A 144 9.96 17.42 13.71
C ALA A 144 10.56 16.22 12.96
N GLU A 145 10.67 15.05 13.62
CA GLU A 145 11.17 13.82 13.00
C GLU A 145 10.21 13.31 11.92
N ASP A 146 8.92 13.38 12.19
CA ASP A 146 7.90 12.96 11.22
C ASP A 146 7.92 13.86 9.99
N LYS A 147 8.02 15.17 10.18
CA LYS A 147 8.19 16.13 9.08
C LYS A 147 9.47 15.86 8.29
N GLU A 148 10.58 15.55 8.94
CA GLU A 148 11.84 15.23 8.27
C GLU A 148 11.70 13.97 7.42
N MET A 149 11.00 12.93 7.89
CA MET A 149 10.69 11.72 7.10
C MET A 149 9.89 12.06 5.85
N VAL A 150 8.85 12.88 5.97
CA VAL A 150 8.06 13.34 4.82
C VAL A 150 8.89 14.13 3.84
N ASP A 151 9.71 15.06 4.33
CA ASP A 151 10.60 15.87 3.49
C ASP A 151 11.61 14.99 2.72
N GLN A 152 12.18 13.96 3.36
CA GLN A 152 13.07 12.98 2.72
C GLN A 152 12.35 12.17 1.62
N ILE A 153 11.14 11.67 1.91
CA ILE A 153 10.33 10.95 0.94
C ILE A 153 10.05 11.85 -0.28
N ASN A 154 9.63 13.07 -0.05
CA ASN A 154 9.31 14.03 -1.11
C ASN A 154 10.54 14.43 -1.94
N ALA A 155 11.69 14.65 -1.29
CA ALA A 155 12.96 14.98 -1.95
C ALA A 155 13.47 13.82 -2.83
N SER A 156 13.09 12.58 -2.55
CA SER A 156 13.48 11.41 -3.35
C SER A 156 12.82 11.38 -4.74
N GLY A 157 11.72 12.10 -4.91
CA GLY A 157 10.91 12.09 -6.12
C GLY A 157 10.25 10.74 -6.40
N ALA A 158 9.97 9.95 -5.36
CA ALA A 158 9.30 8.65 -5.49
C ALA A 158 7.86 8.79 -6.01
N ASP A 159 7.46 7.87 -6.87
CA ASP A 159 6.10 7.77 -7.39
C ASP A 159 5.23 6.89 -6.48
N ILE A 160 5.80 5.80 -5.97
CA ILE A 160 5.13 4.84 -5.08
C ILE A 160 5.91 4.72 -3.77
N ILE A 161 5.21 4.89 -2.65
CA ILE A 161 5.73 4.69 -1.31
C ILE A 161 5.10 3.44 -0.72
N TRP A 162 5.90 2.39 -0.56
CA TRP A 162 5.50 1.16 0.10
C TRP A 162 5.58 1.34 1.60
N VAL A 163 4.44 1.26 2.29
CA VAL A 163 4.36 1.46 3.73
C VAL A 163 4.22 0.12 4.44
N GLY A 164 5.26 -0.27 5.14
CA GLY A 164 5.39 -1.56 5.83
C GLY A 164 5.44 -1.42 7.35
N LEU A 165 4.51 -0.66 7.96
CA LEU A 165 4.46 -0.43 9.41
C LEU A 165 3.53 -1.40 10.14
N GLY A 166 2.71 -2.14 9.40
CA GLY A 166 1.65 -3.00 9.95
C GLY A 166 0.38 -2.24 10.32
N ALA A 167 -0.77 -2.94 10.16
CA ALA A 167 -2.07 -2.39 10.53
C ALA A 167 -2.24 -2.37 12.07
N PRO A 168 -2.95 -1.37 12.64
CA PRO A 168 -3.55 -0.20 11.98
C PRO A 168 -2.61 1.01 11.83
N LYS A 169 -1.34 0.87 12.25
CA LYS A 169 -0.38 1.98 12.28
C LYS A 169 -0.12 2.55 10.89
N GLN A 170 0.05 1.69 9.88
CA GLN A 170 0.33 2.12 8.51
C GLN A 170 -0.83 2.91 7.90
N GLU A 171 -2.08 2.47 8.08
CA GLU A 171 -3.24 3.15 7.52
C GLU A 171 -3.44 4.52 8.19
N LYS A 172 -3.28 4.59 9.52
CA LYS A 172 -3.33 5.85 10.27
C LYS A 172 -2.23 6.83 9.85
N TRP A 173 -1.02 6.33 9.62
CA TRP A 173 0.09 7.14 9.13
C TRP A 173 -0.18 7.66 7.72
N MET A 174 -0.61 6.80 6.79
CA MET A 174 -0.95 7.20 5.42
C MET A 174 -2.09 8.22 5.38
N TYR A 175 -3.11 8.05 6.21
CA TYR A 175 -4.21 9.00 6.34
C TYR A 175 -3.75 10.37 6.83
N ALA A 176 -2.91 10.41 7.87
CA ALA A 176 -2.35 11.64 8.41
C ALA A 176 -1.46 12.39 7.40
N HIS A 177 -0.81 11.65 6.49
CA HIS A 177 0.12 12.22 5.49
C HIS A 177 -0.48 12.38 4.10
N LYS A 178 -1.78 12.12 3.94
CA LYS A 178 -2.52 12.40 2.71
C LYS A 178 -2.33 13.87 2.30
N ASN A 179 -1.99 14.09 1.03
CA ASN A 179 -1.65 15.40 0.44
C ASN A 179 -0.36 16.06 0.99
N HIS A 180 0.37 15.41 1.91
CA HIS A 180 1.68 15.86 2.38
C HIS A 180 2.81 15.07 1.72
N VAL A 181 2.60 13.78 1.45
CA VAL A 181 3.50 12.94 0.67
C VAL A 181 3.13 13.07 -0.81
N ASN A 182 4.11 13.36 -1.66
CA ASN A 182 3.88 13.66 -3.08
C ASN A 182 3.57 12.42 -3.94
N GLY A 183 4.04 11.23 -3.57
CA GLY A 183 3.74 9.99 -4.28
C GLY A 183 2.46 9.32 -3.78
N VAL A 184 2.09 8.17 -4.37
CA VAL A 184 1.02 7.32 -3.84
C VAL A 184 1.56 6.42 -2.74
N MET A 185 0.90 6.39 -1.60
CA MET A 185 1.26 5.51 -0.47
C MET A 185 0.46 4.22 -0.55
N ILE A 186 1.11 3.07 -0.38
CA ILE A 186 0.45 1.75 -0.41
C ILE A 186 0.82 0.97 0.85
N GLY A 187 -0.17 0.69 1.70
CA GLY A 187 0.03 -0.06 2.94
C GLY A 187 0.08 -1.56 2.70
N VAL A 188 1.26 -2.16 2.75
CA VAL A 188 1.47 -3.56 2.38
C VAL A 188 1.64 -4.52 3.57
N GLY A 189 1.79 -3.99 4.78
CA GLY A 189 1.98 -4.78 6.00
C GLY A 189 3.45 -4.96 6.38
N ALA A 190 3.71 -5.11 7.69
CA ALA A 190 5.05 -5.15 8.25
C ALA A 190 5.90 -6.34 7.77
N VAL A 191 5.26 -7.45 7.42
CA VAL A 191 5.94 -8.70 7.01
C VAL A 191 6.14 -8.80 5.49
N SER A 192 5.59 -7.88 4.70
CA SER A 192 5.66 -7.98 3.24
C SER A 192 7.09 -7.95 2.72
N TYR A 193 7.95 -7.15 3.32
CA TYR A 193 9.36 -7.07 2.93
C TYR A 193 10.13 -8.36 3.24
N THR A 194 9.77 -9.05 4.32
CA THR A 194 10.38 -10.34 4.69
C THR A 194 10.00 -11.44 3.70
N HIS A 195 8.82 -11.37 3.08
CA HIS A 195 8.43 -12.33 2.04
C HIS A 195 9.19 -12.12 0.72
N LEU A 196 9.81 -10.97 0.54
CA LEU A 196 10.56 -10.62 -0.67
C LEU A 196 12.07 -10.87 -0.52
N THR A 197 12.54 -11.12 0.70
CA THR A 197 13.93 -11.43 1.03
C THR A 197 14.15 -12.94 1.10
#